data_69344c314291b0e780d4581a2f28b5f9
#
_entry.id   69344c314291b0e780d4581a2f28b5f9
#
_cell.length_a   1.000
_cell.length_b   1.000
_cell.length_c   1.000
_cell.angle_alpha   90.00
_cell.angle_beta   90.00
_cell.angle_gamma   90.00
#
_symmetry.space_group_name_H-M   'P 1'
#
loop_
_entity.id
_entity.type
_entity.pdbx_description
1 polymer ?
#
loop_
_entity_poly.entity_id
_entity_poly.type
_entity_poly.pdbx_seq_one_letter_code
_entity_poly.pdbx_strand_id
1 'polypeptide(L)'
;MNTIDEILEDLRRGKMAVIMDDEDRENEGDLIMAADCVRPEDVNFMARYGRGLICLTLTRERCRQLRLPLMVSETDGAHRTNFTLSIEAAEGVTTGISAHDRAHTVKTAVSPKARPEDLRQPGHVFPLMAQPGGVLTRAGHTEAGCDLARLAGFSPAAMIVEILNDDGTMARRPDLERFAATHALKIGTIADLIRYRLKNERSIERIYDHSVDTEFGGFQLCCYEDHVHRNVHIALVKGDLNSRVPPLVRVHIKDTLRDLVGVRSENLGWPLRAAVGRVAAESSGVVVILRAEETPREFMDSVRQIDAKPPAPRHAGATVLRTYGIGAQILKDLGLKRMRVLSAPKQLQGLSAFDLEVTEYVDGGE
;
A
#
# COMPACT_ATOMS: atom_id res chain seq x y z
N MET A 1 -15.34 -2.11 12.59
CA MET A 1 -14.68 -2.18 11.28
C MET A 1 -15.17 -3.39 10.53
N ASN A 2 -15.40 -3.23 9.23
CA ASN A 2 -15.80 -4.32 8.33
C ASN A 2 -14.57 -4.94 7.66
N THR A 3 -14.70 -6.19 7.21
CA THR A 3 -13.66 -6.85 6.41
C THR A 3 -13.64 -6.28 4.99
N ILE A 4 -12.51 -6.43 4.29
CA ILE A 4 -12.42 -6.02 2.87
C ILE A 4 -13.41 -6.81 1.99
N ASP A 5 -13.63 -8.10 2.26
CA ASP A 5 -14.62 -8.91 1.53
C ASP A 5 -16.03 -8.34 1.66
N GLU A 6 -16.44 -7.91 2.86
CA GLU A 6 -17.74 -7.26 3.07
C GLU A 6 -17.86 -5.93 2.33
N ILE A 7 -16.77 -5.14 2.30
CA ILE A 7 -16.72 -3.87 1.55
C ILE A 7 -16.82 -4.13 0.05
N LEU A 8 -16.08 -5.10 -0.46
CA LEU A 8 -16.13 -5.49 -1.89
C LEU A 8 -17.53 -5.96 -2.29
N GLU A 9 -18.24 -6.67 -1.42
CA GLU A 9 -19.63 -7.08 -1.67
C GLU A 9 -20.58 -5.87 -1.84
N ASP A 10 -20.43 -4.83 -1.00
CA ASP A 10 -21.23 -3.61 -1.14
C ASP A 10 -20.83 -2.82 -2.40
N LEU A 11 -19.54 -2.72 -2.72
CA LEU A 11 -19.10 -2.09 -3.97
C LEU A 11 -19.64 -2.79 -5.21
N ARG A 12 -19.67 -4.14 -5.23
CA ARG A 12 -20.28 -4.93 -6.34
C ARG A 12 -21.76 -4.62 -6.53
N ARG A 13 -22.45 -4.22 -5.46
CA ARG A 13 -23.85 -3.79 -5.51
C ARG A 13 -24.02 -2.31 -5.84
N GLY A 14 -22.95 -1.62 -6.20
CA GLY A 14 -22.95 -0.19 -6.50
C GLY A 14 -23.17 0.71 -5.28
N LYS A 15 -22.83 0.23 -4.06
CA LYS A 15 -22.88 1.02 -2.84
C LYS A 15 -21.54 1.70 -2.57
N MET A 16 -21.57 2.72 -1.71
CA MET A 16 -20.38 3.36 -1.16
C MET A 16 -19.88 2.64 0.09
N ALA A 17 -18.60 2.83 0.41
CA ALA A 17 -18.01 2.48 1.68
C ALA A 17 -17.17 3.65 2.21
N VAL A 18 -16.92 3.68 3.51
CA VAL A 18 -15.98 4.59 4.15
C VAL A 18 -14.63 3.88 4.27
N ILE A 19 -13.59 4.50 3.78
CA ILE A 19 -12.22 3.98 3.90
C ILE A 19 -11.38 5.03 4.61
N MET A 20 -10.68 4.58 5.67
CA MET A 20 -9.81 5.41 6.49
C MET A 20 -8.34 5.12 6.14
N ASP A 21 -7.53 6.15 6.19
CA ASP A 21 -6.08 5.98 6.16
C ASP A 21 -5.46 5.90 7.57
N ASP A 22 -4.12 5.90 7.63
CA ASP A 22 -3.37 5.78 8.87
C ASP A 22 -3.37 7.10 9.65
N GLU A 23 -3.40 7.02 11.00
CA GLU A 23 -3.32 8.18 11.89
C GLU A 23 -2.01 8.97 11.71
N ASP A 24 -0.93 8.28 11.33
CA ASP A 24 0.38 8.88 11.04
C ASP A 24 0.47 9.49 9.62
N ARG A 25 -0.58 9.37 8.77
CA ARG A 25 -0.62 9.92 7.41
C ARG A 25 -1.49 11.20 7.35
N GLU A 26 -2.73 11.13 6.94
CA GLU A 26 -3.70 12.23 6.90
C GLU A 26 -4.70 12.12 8.04
N ASN A 27 -4.89 10.89 8.54
CA ASN A 27 -5.88 10.54 9.56
C ASN A 27 -7.29 10.97 9.15
N GLU A 28 -7.67 10.65 7.93
CA GLU A 28 -8.92 11.03 7.30
C GLU A 28 -9.71 9.83 6.82
N GLY A 29 -10.93 10.04 6.38
CA GLY A 29 -11.76 9.02 5.76
C GLY A 29 -12.51 9.55 4.58
N ASP A 30 -12.54 8.76 3.50
CA ASP A 30 -13.26 9.06 2.28
C ASP A 30 -14.45 8.16 2.09
N LEU A 31 -15.52 8.71 1.52
CA LEU A 31 -16.52 7.91 0.80
C LEU A 31 -15.91 7.44 -0.51
N ILE A 32 -16.00 6.15 -0.77
CA ILE A 32 -15.47 5.52 -2.00
C ILE A 32 -16.55 4.68 -2.66
N MET A 33 -16.71 4.79 -3.98
CA MET A 33 -17.53 3.89 -4.77
C MET A 33 -16.91 3.66 -6.17
N ALA A 34 -17.18 2.49 -6.77
CA ALA A 34 -16.74 2.21 -8.13
C ALA A 34 -17.35 3.22 -9.11
N ALA A 35 -16.52 3.84 -9.94
CA ALA A 35 -16.94 4.89 -10.86
C ALA A 35 -17.92 4.38 -11.94
N ASP A 36 -17.83 3.10 -12.32
CA ASP A 36 -18.78 2.45 -13.24
C ASP A 36 -20.23 2.49 -12.72
N CYS A 37 -20.42 2.49 -11.40
CA CYS A 37 -21.73 2.42 -10.75
C CYS A 37 -22.32 3.80 -10.41
N VAL A 38 -21.56 4.89 -10.58
CA VAL A 38 -21.96 6.25 -10.15
C VAL A 38 -23.26 6.71 -10.80
N ARG A 39 -24.18 7.25 -9.98
CA ARG A 39 -25.44 7.87 -10.38
C ARG A 39 -25.53 9.29 -9.85
N PRO A 40 -26.43 10.14 -10.36
CA PRO A 40 -26.61 11.48 -9.85
C PRO A 40 -26.90 11.55 -8.33
N GLU A 41 -27.67 10.56 -7.81
CA GLU A 41 -28.00 10.47 -6.40
C GLU A 41 -26.75 10.26 -5.54
N ASP A 42 -25.79 9.48 -6.04
CA ASP A 42 -24.53 9.18 -5.36
C ASP A 42 -23.64 10.43 -5.30
N VAL A 43 -23.53 11.17 -6.40
CA VAL A 43 -22.84 12.48 -6.45
C VAL A 43 -23.47 13.48 -5.47
N ASN A 44 -24.81 13.53 -5.45
CA ASN A 44 -25.54 14.40 -4.52
C ASN A 44 -25.31 13.98 -3.05
N PHE A 45 -25.27 12.70 -2.77
CA PHE A 45 -24.94 12.17 -1.44
C PHE A 45 -23.53 12.60 -1.01
N MET A 46 -22.53 12.40 -1.87
CA MET A 46 -21.15 12.79 -1.63
C MET A 46 -21.02 14.30 -1.39
N ALA A 47 -21.65 15.13 -2.23
CA ALA A 47 -21.62 16.58 -2.08
C ALA A 47 -22.28 17.05 -0.79
N ARG A 48 -23.40 16.44 -0.40
CA ARG A 48 -24.20 16.84 0.77
C ARG A 48 -23.59 16.37 2.08
N TYR A 49 -23.12 15.12 2.14
CA TYR A 49 -22.73 14.48 3.37
C TYR A 49 -21.22 14.30 3.51
N GLY A 50 -20.48 14.05 2.40
CA GLY A 50 -19.02 14.05 2.41
C GLY A 50 -18.46 15.45 2.60
N ARG A 51 -18.91 16.40 1.77
CA ARG A 51 -18.55 17.84 1.78
C ARG A 51 -17.13 18.17 1.31
N GLY A 52 -16.26 17.16 1.13
CA GLY A 52 -14.93 17.31 0.59
C GLY A 52 -14.92 17.55 -0.92
N LEU A 53 -13.74 17.51 -1.52
CA LEU A 53 -13.58 17.64 -2.96
C LEU A 53 -13.93 16.32 -3.65
N ILE A 54 -14.96 16.34 -4.51
CA ILE A 54 -15.33 15.15 -5.29
C ILE A 54 -14.27 14.91 -6.37
N CYS A 55 -13.57 13.81 -6.24
CA CYS A 55 -12.48 13.40 -7.12
C CYS A 55 -12.79 12.06 -7.82
N LEU A 56 -12.13 11.86 -8.98
CA LEU A 56 -12.17 10.62 -9.75
C LEU A 56 -10.79 9.98 -9.77
N THR A 57 -10.61 8.85 -9.07
CA THR A 57 -9.34 8.13 -9.12
C THR A 57 -9.23 7.35 -10.42
N LEU A 58 -8.09 7.48 -11.10
CA LEU A 58 -7.79 6.81 -12.36
C LEU A 58 -6.40 6.20 -12.34
N THR A 59 -6.20 5.11 -13.05
CA THR A 59 -4.86 4.58 -13.28
C THR A 59 -4.03 5.51 -14.16
N ARG A 60 -2.70 5.40 -14.09
CA ARG A 60 -1.78 6.15 -14.97
C ARG A 60 -2.06 5.87 -16.45
N GLU A 61 -2.38 4.62 -16.79
CA GLU A 61 -2.70 4.19 -18.14
C GLU A 61 -3.96 4.90 -18.65
N ARG A 62 -4.98 4.99 -17.78
CA ARG A 62 -6.23 5.66 -18.12
C ARG A 62 -6.03 7.17 -18.30
N CYS A 63 -5.27 7.81 -17.43
CA CYS A 63 -4.91 9.23 -17.58
C CYS A 63 -4.16 9.49 -18.89
N ARG A 64 -3.23 8.60 -19.28
CA ARG A 64 -2.54 8.69 -20.59
C ARG A 64 -3.47 8.52 -21.77
N GLN A 65 -4.37 7.53 -21.74
CA GLN A 65 -5.38 7.30 -22.76
C GLN A 65 -6.24 8.53 -23.00
N LEU A 66 -6.68 9.17 -21.92
CA LEU A 66 -7.53 10.37 -21.96
C LEU A 66 -6.74 11.67 -22.13
N ARG A 67 -5.40 11.62 -22.23
CA ARG A 67 -4.51 12.78 -22.32
C ARG A 67 -4.74 13.79 -21.18
N LEU A 68 -4.82 13.27 -19.96
CA LEU A 68 -4.97 14.09 -18.74
C LEU A 68 -3.57 14.42 -18.19
N PRO A 69 -3.06 15.66 -18.38
CA PRO A 69 -1.79 16.06 -17.81
C PRO A 69 -1.95 16.34 -16.31
N LEU A 70 -0.86 16.21 -15.56
CA LEU A 70 -0.81 16.68 -14.18
C LEU A 70 -0.99 18.20 -14.13
N MET A 71 -1.64 18.71 -13.08
CA MET A 71 -1.79 20.15 -12.86
C MET A 71 -0.44 20.85 -12.67
N VAL A 72 0.52 20.14 -12.07
CA VAL A 72 1.89 20.64 -11.81
C VAL A 72 2.89 19.54 -12.17
N SER A 73 4.08 19.95 -12.63
CA SER A 73 5.18 19.01 -12.97
C SER A 73 5.80 18.36 -11.74
N GLU A 74 5.81 19.07 -10.62
CA GLU A 74 6.33 18.61 -9.34
C GLU A 74 5.30 18.90 -8.24
N THR A 75 5.09 17.97 -7.34
CA THR A 75 4.19 18.11 -6.20
C THR A 75 4.99 18.43 -4.95
N ASP A 76 4.84 19.62 -4.38
CA ASP A 76 5.49 20.04 -3.13
C ASP A 76 4.78 19.54 -1.87
N GLY A 77 3.58 18.98 -2.02
CA GLY A 77 2.77 18.48 -0.91
C GLY A 77 3.38 17.27 -0.20
N ALA A 78 3.26 17.24 1.13
CA ALA A 78 3.78 16.16 1.99
C ALA A 78 3.26 14.78 1.58
N HIS A 79 2.05 14.69 1.03
CA HIS A 79 1.37 13.44 0.65
C HIS A 79 1.35 13.15 -0.86
N ARG A 80 1.90 14.05 -1.69
CA ARG A 80 2.12 13.88 -3.14
C ARG A 80 0.92 13.33 -3.91
N THR A 81 -0.25 13.96 -3.76
CA THR A 81 -1.43 13.59 -4.53
C THR A 81 -1.31 14.14 -5.95
N ASN A 82 -1.41 13.25 -6.94
CA ASN A 82 -1.22 13.58 -8.36
C ASN A 82 -2.54 14.07 -8.98
N PHE A 83 -2.89 15.33 -8.76
CA PHE A 83 -3.99 15.97 -9.45
C PHE A 83 -3.68 16.12 -10.94
N THR A 84 -4.64 15.72 -11.79
CA THR A 84 -4.64 16.09 -13.21
C THR A 84 -5.50 17.32 -13.42
N LEU A 85 -5.46 17.93 -14.61
CA LEU A 85 -6.43 18.95 -14.95
C LEU A 85 -7.85 18.42 -14.77
N SER A 86 -8.73 19.26 -14.21
CA SER A 86 -10.15 18.94 -14.05
C SER A 86 -10.84 18.74 -15.40
N ILE A 87 -11.87 17.92 -15.41
CA ILE A 87 -12.55 17.51 -16.64
C ILE A 87 -14.05 17.75 -16.60
N GLU A 88 -14.61 17.78 -17.80
CA GLU A 88 -16.04 17.78 -18.06
C GLU A 88 -16.35 16.95 -19.29
N ALA A 89 -17.51 16.28 -19.36
CA ALA A 89 -17.94 15.63 -20.59
C ALA A 89 -18.11 16.69 -21.71
N ALA A 90 -17.64 16.36 -22.92
CA ALA A 90 -17.73 17.28 -24.05
C ALA A 90 -19.18 17.56 -24.48
N GLU A 91 -20.06 16.57 -24.24
CA GLU A 91 -21.49 16.62 -24.60
C GLU A 91 -22.34 16.08 -23.45
N GLY A 92 -23.62 16.40 -23.43
CA GLY A 92 -24.59 15.87 -22.47
C GLY A 92 -24.57 16.52 -21.09
N VAL A 93 -23.86 17.63 -20.92
CA VAL A 93 -23.80 18.43 -19.70
C VAL A 93 -24.33 19.85 -19.93
N THR A 94 -24.74 20.52 -18.85
CA THR A 94 -25.16 21.91 -18.87
C THR A 94 -24.01 22.83 -18.44
N THR A 95 -23.95 23.20 -17.15
CA THR A 95 -22.85 23.98 -16.58
C THR A 95 -21.76 23.12 -15.95
N GLY A 96 -21.94 21.79 -15.90
CA GLY A 96 -20.98 20.83 -15.41
C GLY A 96 -21.01 20.54 -13.91
N ILE A 97 -21.48 21.48 -13.09
CA ILE A 97 -21.41 21.39 -11.62
C ILE A 97 -22.54 20.54 -11.00
N SER A 98 -23.67 20.36 -11.71
CA SER A 98 -24.79 19.60 -11.16
C SER A 98 -24.39 18.16 -10.86
N ALA A 99 -25.14 17.50 -9.95
CA ALA A 99 -24.92 16.07 -9.67
C ALA A 99 -25.10 15.21 -10.93
N HIS A 100 -26.02 15.58 -11.81
CA HIS A 100 -26.24 14.92 -13.08
C HIS A 100 -25.06 15.09 -14.03
N ASP A 101 -24.57 16.32 -14.19
CA ASP A 101 -23.44 16.61 -15.08
C ASP A 101 -22.15 15.92 -14.61
N ARG A 102 -21.86 15.96 -13.29
CA ARG A 102 -20.69 15.27 -12.74
C ARG A 102 -20.78 13.77 -12.86
N ALA A 103 -21.95 13.16 -12.60
CA ALA A 103 -22.16 11.73 -12.80
C ALA A 103 -21.98 11.34 -14.28
N HIS A 104 -22.48 12.15 -15.20
CA HIS A 104 -22.32 11.95 -16.63
C HIS A 104 -20.84 12.05 -17.05
N THR A 105 -20.13 13.07 -16.55
CA THR A 105 -18.68 13.25 -16.79
C THR A 105 -17.87 12.06 -16.29
N VAL A 106 -18.15 11.55 -15.08
CA VAL A 106 -17.49 10.36 -14.54
C VAL A 106 -17.73 9.14 -15.44
N LYS A 107 -18.99 8.86 -15.81
CA LYS A 107 -19.33 7.75 -16.69
C LYS A 107 -18.66 7.84 -18.06
N THR A 108 -18.60 9.05 -18.62
CA THR A 108 -17.89 9.31 -19.87
C THR A 108 -16.41 9.00 -19.72
N ALA A 109 -15.76 9.49 -18.66
CA ALA A 109 -14.33 9.27 -18.42
C ALA A 109 -13.95 7.82 -18.17
N VAL A 110 -14.82 6.98 -17.57
CA VAL A 110 -14.51 5.57 -17.29
C VAL A 110 -15.02 4.61 -18.36
N SER A 111 -15.79 5.09 -19.34
CA SER A 111 -16.25 4.26 -20.45
C SER A 111 -15.07 3.57 -21.15
N PRO A 112 -15.12 2.26 -21.42
CA PRO A 112 -14.04 1.54 -22.11
C PRO A 112 -13.66 2.16 -23.48
N LYS A 113 -14.62 2.83 -24.13
CA LYS A 113 -14.46 3.47 -25.44
C LYS A 113 -14.13 4.96 -25.34
N ALA A 114 -13.95 5.52 -24.13
CA ALA A 114 -13.69 6.96 -23.95
C ALA A 114 -12.40 7.39 -24.67
N ARG A 115 -12.49 8.50 -25.35
CA ARG A 115 -11.41 9.16 -26.08
C ARG A 115 -11.15 10.54 -25.48
N PRO A 116 -9.96 11.13 -25.70
CA PRO A 116 -9.67 12.48 -25.22
C PRO A 116 -10.72 13.52 -25.64
N GLU A 117 -11.29 13.38 -26.84
CA GLU A 117 -12.26 14.31 -27.44
C GLU A 117 -13.64 14.25 -26.75
N ASP A 118 -13.92 13.17 -26.00
CA ASP A 118 -15.17 13.02 -25.25
C ASP A 118 -15.15 13.85 -23.94
N LEU A 119 -14.00 14.48 -23.64
CA LEU A 119 -13.80 15.31 -22.45
C LEU A 119 -13.29 16.71 -22.81
N ARG A 120 -13.66 17.69 -22.00
CA ARG A 120 -13.15 19.07 -22.01
C ARG A 120 -12.35 19.35 -20.74
N GLN A 121 -11.42 20.28 -20.82
CA GLN A 121 -10.58 20.75 -19.72
C GLN A 121 -10.55 22.28 -19.76
N PRO A 122 -10.72 23.00 -18.60
CA PRO A 122 -11.04 22.45 -17.28
C PRO A 122 -12.52 22.07 -17.14
N GLY A 123 -12.89 21.44 -16.01
CA GLY A 123 -14.26 21.08 -15.67
C GLY A 123 -14.48 20.97 -14.15
N HIS A 124 -15.53 20.27 -13.75
CA HIS A 124 -15.97 20.19 -12.34
C HIS A 124 -15.77 18.81 -11.70
N VAL A 125 -15.11 17.89 -12.38
CA VAL A 125 -14.62 16.63 -11.80
C VAL A 125 -13.10 16.66 -11.81
N PHE A 126 -12.48 16.28 -10.69
CA PHE A 126 -11.02 16.33 -10.47
C PHE A 126 -10.42 14.93 -10.53
N PRO A 127 -9.80 14.53 -11.66
CA PRO A 127 -9.15 13.25 -11.71
C PRO A 127 -7.84 13.25 -10.91
N LEU A 128 -7.61 12.13 -10.19
CA LEU A 128 -6.39 11.84 -9.45
C LEU A 128 -5.70 10.64 -10.09
N MET A 129 -4.43 10.81 -10.46
CA MET A 129 -3.63 9.74 -11.06
C MET A 129 -3.03 8.85 -9.98
N ALA A 130 -3.52 7.61 -9.86
CA ALA A 130 -2.99 6.62 -8.92
C ALA A 130 -1.57 6.19 -9.30
N GLN A 131 -0.76 5.89 -8.29
CA GLN A 131 0.55 5.28 -8.50
C GLN A 131 0.40 3.82 -8.98
N PRO A 132 1.24 3.38 -9.94
CA PRO A 132 1.30 1.97 -10.32
C PRO A 132 1.58 1.10 -9.08
N GLY A 133 0.88 -0.05 -9.01
CA GLY A 133 0.94 -0.92 -7.83
C GLY A 133 -0.12 -0.61 -6.76
N GLY A 134 -0.85 0.52 -6.88
CA GLY A 134 -1.95 0.85 -5.98
C GLY A 134 -1.50 1.06 -4.54
N VAL A 135 -2.30 0.59 -3.56
CA VAL A 135 -1.98 0.76 -2.12
C VAL A 135 -0.68 0.05 -1.70
N LEU A 136 -0.17 -0.87 -2.50
CA LEU A 136 1.13 -1.50 -2.27
C LEU A 136 2.30 -0.55 -2.58
N THR A 137 2.08 0.50 -3.34
CA THR A 137 3.07 1.57 -3.61
C THR A 137 2.82 2.80 -2.76
N ARG A 138 1.59 3.31 -2.71
CA ARG A 138 1.20 4.48 -1.94
C ARG A 138 -0.10 4.21 -1.18
N ALA A 139 -0.07 4.31 0.15
CA ALA A 139 -1.21 4.02 1.02
C ALA A 139 -2.17 5.23 1.10
N GLY A 140 -2.67 5.69 -0.04
CA GLY A 140 -3.60 6.82 -0.14
C GLY A 140 -4.97 6.41 -0.69
N HIS A 141 -5.98 7.25 -0.45
CA HIS A 141 -7.36 7.02 -0.90
C HIS A 141 -7.46 6.92 -2.43
N THR A 142 -6.61 7.64 -3.18
CA THR A 142 -6.50 7.54 -4.64
C THR A 142 -6.23 6.12 -5.10
N GLU A 143 -5.20 5.49 -4.52
CA GLU A 143 -4.81 4.11 -4.82
C GLU A 143 -5.84 3.12 -4.30
N ALA A 144 -6.38 3.36 -3.10
CA ALA A 144 -7.42 2.52 -2.51
C ALA A 144 -8.68 2.48 -3.37
N GLY A 145 -9.09 3.61 -3.93
CA GLY A 145 -10.24 3.70 -4.85
C GLY A 145 -10.06 2.81 -6.09
N CYS A 146 -8.92 2.94 -6.78
CA CYS A 146 -8.60 2.12 -7.95
C CYS A 146 -8.54 0.62 -7.61
N ASP A 147 -7.90 0.27 -6.48
CA ASP A 147 -7.75 -1.12 -6.05
C ASP A 147 -9.08 -1.76 -5.66
N LEU A 148 -9.88 -1.07 -4.87
CA LEU A 148 -11.20 -1.57 -4.44
C LEU A 148 -12.15 -1.75 -5.63
N ALA A 149 -12.18 -0.81 -6.57
CA ALA A 149 -12.98 -0.96 -7.80
C ALA A 149 -12.53 -2.18 -8.61
N ARG A 150 -11.21 -2.35 -8.83
CA ARG A 150 -10.64 -3.51 -9.52
C ARG A 150 -10.96 -4.82 -8.82
N LEU A 151 -10.78 -4.90 -7.50
CA LEU A 151 -11.07 -6.09 -6.70
C LEU A 151 -12.56 -6.43 -6.66
N ALA A 152 -13.42 -5.43 -6.80
CA ALA A 152 -14.86 -5.63 -6.95
C ALA A 152 -15.26 -6.10 -8.35
N GLY A 153 -14.34 -6.09 -9.35
CA GLY A 153 -14.58 -6.55 -10.73
C GLY A 153 -14.95 -5.45 -11.70
N PHE A 154 -14.77 -4.19 -11.32
CA PHE A 154 -15.00 -3.01 -12.17
C PHE A 154 -13.71 -2.48 -12.80
N SER A 155 -13.85 -1.46 -13.65
CA SER A 155 -12.71 -0.66 -14.09
C SER A 155 -11.94 -0.12 -12.88
N PRO A 156 -10.60 -0.05 -12.89
CA PRO A 156 -9.83 0.45 -11.76
C PRO A 156 -9.95 1.98 -11.64
N ALA A 157 -11.16 2.43 -11.33
CA ALA A 157 -11.55 3.82 -11.18
C ALA A 157 -12.64 3.95 -10.10
N ALA A 158 -12.52 4.95 -9.24
CA ALA A 158 -13.50 5.20 -8.19
C ALA A 158 -13.78 6.69 -8.06
N MET A 159 -15.00 7.02 -7.68
CA MET A 159 -15.32 8.34 -7.17
C MET A 159 -15.07 8.37 -5.67
N ILE A 160 -14.36 9.39 -5.22
CA ILE A 160 -14.01 9.58 -3.81
C ILE A 160 -14.33 11.00 -3.36
N VAL A 161 -14.55 11.18 -2.06
CA VAL A 161 -14.71 12.47 -1.41
C VAL A 161 -14.36 12.37 0.06
N GLU A 162 -13.59 13.28 0.57
CA GLU A 162 -13.26 13.38 1.99
C GLU A 162 -14.53 13.69 2.82
N ILE A 163 -14.59 13.15 4.05
CA ILE A 163 -15.71 13.39 4.96
C ILE A 163 -15.31 14.46 5.96
N LEU A 164 -16.07 15.57 5.96
CA LEU A 164 -15.95 16.68 6.89
C LEU A 164 -17.12 16.66 7.90
N ASN A 165 -16.83 17.13 9.10
CA ASN A 165 -17.83 17.42 10.12
C ASN A 165 -18.71 18.62 9.73
N ASP A 166 -19.83 18.82 10.43
CA ASP A 166 -20.76 19.93 10.19
C ASP A 166 -20.13 21.32 10.38
N ASP A 167 -19.11 21.40 11.22
CA ASP A 167 -18.35 22.62 11.50
C ASP A 167 -17.22 22.89 10.48
N GLY A 168 -17.05 22.00 9.47
CA GLY A 168 -16.04 22.09 8.44
C GLY A 168 -14.67 21.48 8.82
N THR A 169 -14.51 20.93 10.00
CA THR A 169 -13.30 20.19 10.37
C THR A 169 -13.29 18.82 9.72
N MET A 170 -12.09 18.23 9.54
CA MET A 170 -11.97 16.87 9.02
C MET A 170 -12.55 15.86 10.02
N ALA A 171 -13.41 14.96 9.54
CA ALA A 171 -13.91 13.85 10.34
C ALA A 171 -12.78 12.87 10.67
N ARG A 172 -12.64 12.53 11.94
CA ARG A 172 -11.67 11.55 12.44
C ARG A 172 -12.37 10.26 12.80
N ARG A 173 -11.62 9.23 13.15
CA ARG A 173 -12.14 7.87 13.38
C ARG A 173 -13.46 7.82 14.16
N PRO A 174 -13.65 8.47 15.32
CA PRO A 174 -14.91 8.44 16.05
C PRO A 174 -16.08 9.06 15.27
N ASP A 175 -15.81 10.10 14.48
CA ASP A 175 -16.79 10.77 13.64
C ASP A 175 -17.19 9.89 12.46
N LEU A 176 -16.18 9.26 11.81
CA LEU A 176 -16.36 8.36 10.67
C LEU A 176 -17.15 7.09 11.06
N GLU A 177 -16.92 6.54 12.25
CA GLU A 177 -17.70 5.41 12.77
C GLU A 177 -19.17 5.80 13.00
N ARG A 178 -19.44 7.01 13.52
CA ARG A 178 -20.80 7.54 13.65
C ARG A 178 -21.46 7.81 12.30
N PHE A 179 -20.70 8.40 11.38
CA PHE A 179 -21.16 8.67 10.01
C PHE A 179 -21.54 7.38 9.29
N ALA A 180 -20.68 6.37 9.33
CA ALA A 180 -20.93 5.08 8.72
C ALA A 180 -22.17 4.40 9.31
N ALA A 181 -22.35 4.44 10.64
CA ALA A 181 -23.54 3.91 11.31
C ALA A 181 -24.81 4.67 10.91
N THR A 182 -24.77 5.99 10.86
CA THR A 182 -25.91 6.86 10.51
C THR A 182 -26.40 6.59 9.08
N HIS A 183 -25.48 6.35 8.16
CA HIS A 183 -25.80 6.16 6.74
C HIS A 183 -25.83 4.68 6.32
N ALA A 184 -25.73 3.74 7.26
CA ALA A 184 -25.67 2.29 7.01
C ALA A 184 -24.59 1.90 5.99
N LEU A 185 -23.42 2.54 6.09
CA LEU A 185 -22.25 2.27 5.26
C LEU A 185 -21.25 1.36 5.98
N LYS A 186 -20.55 0.55 5.22
CA LYS A 186 -19.42 -0.21 5.75
C LYS A 186 -18.20 0.69 5.86
N ILE A 187 -17.35 0.39 6.85
CA ILE A 187 -16.14 1.15 7.14
C ILE A 187 -14.94 0.22 7.29
N GLY A 188 -13.85 0.53 6.61
CA GLY A 188 -12.59 -0.20 6.65
C GLY A 188 -11.37 0.71 6.59
N THR A 189 -10.18 0.11 6.53
CA THR A 189 -8.92 0.84 6.48
C THR A 189 -8.08 0.50 5.26
N ILE A 190 -7.24 1.44 4.81
CA ILE A 190 -6.23 1.17 3.77
C ILE A 190 -5.23 0.10 4.25
N ALA A 191 -4.91 0.07 5.55
CA ALA A 191 -4.06 -0.96 6.13
C ALA A 191 -4.63 -2.38 5.94
N ASP A 192 -5.94 -2.56 6.14
CA ASP A 192 -6.61 -3.84 5.90
C ASP A 192 -6.63 -4.19 4.40
N LEU A 193 -6.81 -3.21 3.53
CA LEU A 193 -6.73 -3.41 2.07
C LEU A 193 -5.32 -3.85 1.64
N ILE A 194 -4.27 -3.26 2.21
CA ILE A 194 -2.89 -3.70 1.97
C ILE A 194 -2.71 -5.17 2.40
N ARG A 195 -3.15 -5.53 3.62
CA ARG A 195 -3.08 -6.92 4.11
C ARG A 195 -3.85 -7.87 3.20
N TYR A 196 -5.05 -7.47 2.79
CA TYR A 196 -5.89 -8.25 1.88
C TYR A 196 -5.19 -8.53 0.55
N ARG A 197 -4.61 -7.50 -0.09
CA ARG A 197 -3.89 -7.64 -1.35
C ARG A 197 -2.64 -8.51 -1.21
N LEU A 198 -1.83 -8.27 -0.17
CA LEU A 198 -0.63 -9.06 0.09
C LEU A 198 -0.93 -10.54 0.33
N LYS A 199 -2.08 -10.86 0.95
CA LYS A 199 -2.53 -12.24 1.19
C LYS A 199 -3.05 -12.92 -0.08
N ASN A 200 -3.81 -12.19 -0.90
CA ASN A 200 -4.57 -12.77 -2.02
C ASN A 200 -3.89 -12.57 -3.38
N GLU A 201 -2.95 -11.65 -3.51
CA GLU A 201 -2.21 -11.39 -4.74
C GLU A 201 -0.76 -11.83 -4.59
N ARG A 202 -0.21 -12.48 -5.60
CA ARG A 202 1.23 -12.79 -5.66
C ARG A 202 1.93 -11.64 -6.34
N SER A 203 2.69 -10.85 -5.55
CA SER A 203 3.43 -9.68 -6.06
C SER A 203 4.88 -9.98 -6.40
N ILE A 204 5.38 -11.19 -6.04
CA ILE A 204 6.76 -11.61 -6.26
C ILE A 204 6.82 -12.88 -7.10
N GLU A 205 7.87 -13.04 -7.88
CA GLU A 205 8.18 -14.23 -8.67
C GLU A 205 9.63 -14.63 -8.46
N ARG A 206 9.88 -15.94 -8.21
CA ARG A 206 11.25 -16.48 -8.14
C ARG A 206 11.79 -16.59 -9.56
N ILE A 207 12.82 -15.81 -9.88
CA ILE A 207 13.43 -15.74 -11.22
C ILE A 207 14.79 -16.41 -11.30
N TYR A 208 15.41 -16.73 -10.16
CA TYR A 208 16.73 -17.36 -10.11
C TYR A 208 16.90 -18.17 -8.84
N ASP A 209 17.61 -19.30 -8.95
CA ASP A 209 17.89 -20.22 -7.84
C ASP A 209 19.20 -20.96 -8.14
N HIS A 210 20.26 -20.70 -7.34
CA HIS A 210 21.57 -21.29 -7.55
C HIS A 210 22.41 -21.37 -6.27
N SER A 211 23.24 -22.40 -6.15
CA SER A 211 24.17 -22.53 -5.03
C SER A 211 25.33 -21.54 -5.20
N VAL A 212 25.66 -20.85 -4.13
CA VAL A 212 26.76 -19.87 -4.08
C VAL A 212 27.63 -20.08 -2.85
N ASP A 213 28.92 -19.86 -2.99
CA ASP A 213 29.84 -19.79 -1.86
C ASP A 213 30.02 -18.34 -1.43
N THR A 214 29.91 -18.11 -0.13
CA THR A 214 30.10 -16.81 0.51
C THR A 214 31.23 -16.90 1.54
N GLU A 215 31.68 -15.76 2.05
CA GLU A 215 32.62 -15.74 3.18
C GLU A 215 32.10 -16.47 4.44
N PHE A 216 30.79 -16.71 4.54
CA PHE A 216 30.12 -17.44 5.62
C PHE A 216 29.83 -18.90 5.26
N GLY A 217 30.32 -19.40 4.12
CA GLY A 217 30.06 -20.72 3.57
C GLY A 217 28.98 -20.76 2.51
N GLY A 218 28.56 -21.98 2.12
CA GLY A 218 27.61 -22.22 1.05
C GLY A 218 26.17 -21.87 1.42
N PHE A 219 25.49 -21.23 0.48
CA PHE A 219 24.07 -20.91 0.53
C PHE A 219 23.40 -21.20 -0.81
N GLN A 220 22.08 -21.44 -0.79
CA GLN A 220 21.25 -21.36 -1.98
C GLN A 220 20.79 -19.90 -2.13
N LEU A 221 21.18 -19.26 -3.22
CA LEU A 221 20.77 -17.89 -3.59
C LEU A 221 19.51 -17.95 -4.42
N CYS A 222 18.42 -17.40 -3.91
CA CYS A 222 17.17 -17.24 -4.64
C CYS A 222 16.93 -15.75 -4.92
N CYS A 223 16.61 -15.38 -6.18
CA CYS A 223 16.23 -14.03 -6.54
C CYS A 223 14.73 -13.97 -6.84
N TYR A 224 14.10 -12.91 -6.36
CA TYR A 224 12.67 -12.66 -6.49
C TYR A 224 12.43 -11.31 -7.14
N GLU A 225 11.76 -11.31 -8.29
CA GLU A 225 11.27 -10.08 -8.92
C GLU A 225 10.00 -9.61 -8.20
N ASP A 226 9.98 -8.36 -7.78
CA ASP A 226 8.82 -7.66 -7.27
C ASP A 226 8.16 -6.90 -8.43
N HIS A 227 7.00 -7.37 -8.87
CA HIS A 227 6.25 -6.77 -9.98
C HIS A 227 5.63 -5.41 -9.63
N VAL A 228 5.49 -5.10 -8.34
CA VAL A 228 4.92 -3.83 -7.87
C VAL A 228 5.96 -2.71 -7.95
N HIS A 229 7.15 -2.93 -7.36
CA HIS A 229 8.21 -1.92 -7.29
C HIS A 229 9.30 -2.10 -8.35
N ARG A 230 9.22 -3.16 -9.17
CA ARG A 230 10.21 -3.53 -10.21
C ARG A 230 11.61 -3.68 -9.65
N ASN A 231 11.70 -4.24 -8.46
CA ASN A 231 12.95 -4.54 -7.77
C ASN A 231 13.20 -6.05 -7.78
N VAL A 232 14.47 -6.43 -7.58
CA VAL A 232 14.82 -7.83 -7.35
C VAL A 232 15.29 -7.97 -5.90
N HIS A 233 14.59 -8.81 -5.14
CA HIS A 233 14.95 -9.17 -3.77
C HIS A 233 15.76 -10.47 -3.74
N ILE A 234 16.47 -10.71 -2.65
CA ILE A 234 17.37 -11.86 -2.50
C ILE A 234 16.98 -12.64 -1.26
N ALA A 235 16.99 -13.97 -1.35
CA ALA A 235 16.99 -14.86 -0.20
C ALA A 235 18.24 -15.74 -0.23
N LEU A 236 18.98 -15.76 0.88
CA LEU A 236 20.07 -16.70 1.15
C LEU A 236 19.50 -17.82 2.04
N VAL A 237 19.46 -19.01 1.51
CA VAL A 237 18.87 -20.19 2.19
C VAL A 237 19.97 -21.16 2.55
N LYS A 238 19.96 -21.64 3.80
CA LYS A 238 20.86 -22.65 4.32
C LYS A 238 20.10 -23.87 4.85
N GLY A 239 20.57 -25.05 4.47
CA GLY A 239 20.07 -26.32 4.99
C GLY A 239 18.62 -26.64 4.59
N ASP A 240 18.04 -27.62 5.26
CA ASP A 240 16.66 -28.06 5.03
C ASP A 240 15.68 -27.24 5.87
N LEU A 241 14.83 -26.46 5.21
CA LEU A 241 13.82 -25.60 5.84
C LEU A 241 12.64 -26.38 6.44
N ASN A 242 12.49 -27.67 6.07
CA ASN A 242 11.44 -28.54 6.59
C ASN A 242 11.93 -29.43 7.77
N SER A 243 13.09 -29.10 8.33
CA SER A 243 13.65 -29.82 9.47
C SER A 243 12.76 -29.72 10.71
N ARG A 244 12.99 -30.65 11.71
CA ARG A 244 12.22 -30.63 12.98
C ARG A 244 12.42 -29.37 13.78
N VAL A 245 13.62 -28.76 13.72
CA VAL A 245 13.91 -27.47 14.36
C VAL A 245 13.51 -26.36 13.39
N PRO A 246 12.64 -25.42 13.81
CA PRO A 246 12.25 -24.31 12.95
C PRO A 246 13.48 -23.49 12.51
N PRO A 247 13.62 -23.17 11.20
CA PRO A 247 14.76 -22.42 10.69
C PRO A 247 14.87 -21.03 11.29
N LEU A 248 16.09 -20.52 11.42
CA LEU A 248 16.34 -19.15 11.83
C LEU A 248 16.17 -18.21 10.64
N VAL A 249 15.29 -17.21 10.79
CA VAL A 249 14.90 -16.30 9.70
C VAL A 249 15.24 -14.86 10.05
N ARG A 250 15.83 -14.15 9.11
CA ARG A 250 15.97 -12.71 9.13
C ARG A 250 15.36 -12.10 7.87
N VAL A 251 14.41 -11.20 8.02
CA VAL A 251 14.02 -10.29 6.95
C VAL A 251 14.75 -8.97 7.18
N HIS A 252 15.61 -8.62 6.26
CA HIS A 252 16.52 -7.49 6.32
C HIS A 252 16.23 -6.49 5.21
N ILE A 253 16.00 -5.23 5.57
CA ILE A 253 15.93 -4.15 4.60
C ILE A 253 17.34 -3.62 4.42
N LYS A 254 17.80 -3.55 3.17
CA LYS A 254 19.10 -2.97 2.81
C LYS A 254 19.20 -1.54 3.37
N ASP A 255 20.30 -1.25 4.03
CA ASP A 255 20.57 0.04 4.66
C ASP A 255 22.02 0.44 4.41
N THR A 256 22.22 1.62 3.82
CA THR A 256 23.56 2.06 3.42
C THR A 256 24.49 2.31 4.61
N LEU A 257 23.99 2.92 5.70
CA LEU A 257 24.81 3.25 6.86
C LEU A 257 25.26 2.00 7.62
N ARG A 258 24.32 1.09 7.86
CA ARG A 258 24.56 -0.11 8.64
C ARG A 258 25.31 -1.19 7.85
N ASP A 259 24.90 -1.43 6.61
CA ASP A 259 25.38 -2.59 5.85
C ASP A 259 26.64 -2.29 5.03
N LEU A 260 26.78 -1.05 4.55
CA LEU A 260 27.94 -0.66 3.71
C LEU A 260 28.98 0.10 4.52
N VAL A 261 28.56 1.11 5.31
CA VAL A 261 29.47 1.93 6.12
C VAL A 261 29.82 1.25 7.45
N GLY A 262 28.94 0.37 7.95
CA GLY A 262 29.16 -0.36 9.21
C GLY A 262 28.92 0.49 10.48
N VAL A 263 28.06 1.51 10.36
CA VAL A 263 27.63 2.32 11.51
C VAL A 263 26.99 1.44 12.57
N ARG A 264 27.44 1.55 13.82
CA ARG A 264 26.89 0.84 14.96
C ARG A 264 25.99 1.79 15.76
N SER A 265 24.71 1.48 15.83
CA SER A 265 23.72 2.19 16.63
C SER A 265 22.59 1.23 17.00
N GLU A 266 22.12 1.30 18.23
CA GLU A 266 20.97 0.49 18.71
C GLU A 266 19.70 0.75 17.85
N ASN A 267 19.59 1.95 17.32
CA ASN A 267 18.45 2.35 16.47
C ASN A 267 18.44 1.69 15.10
N LEU A 268 19.58 1.22 14.59
CA LEU A 268 19.73 0.63 13.26
C LEU A 268 19.49 -0.89 13.23
N GLY A 269 19.46 -1.55 14.38
CA GLY A 269 19.28 -2.99 14.51
C GLY A 269 20.46 -3.81 13.96
N TRP A 270 20.23 -5.07 13.61
CA TRP A 270 21.28 -6.02 13.19
C TRP A 270 21.91 -5.64 11.85
N PRO A 271 23.26 -5.56 11.74
CA PRO A 271 23.95 -5.46 10.46
C PRO A 271 23.74 -6.72 9.61
N LEU A 272 23.65 -6.58 8.30
CA LEU A 272 23.43 -7.70 7.37
C LEU A 272 24.48 -8.80 7.55
N ARG A 273 25.77 -8.45 7.63
CA ARG A 273 26.87 -9.42 7.77
C ARG A 273 26.74 -10.25 9.06
N ALA A 274 26.39 -9.61 10.17
CA ALA A 274 26.16 -10.29 11.44
C ALA A 274 24.96 -11.27 11.36
N ALA A 275 23.88 -10.84 10.70
CA ALA A 275 22.69 -11.67 10.49
C ALA A 275 23.02 -12.89 9.59
N VAL A 276 23.75 -12.70 8.49
CA VAL A 276 24.18 -13.81 7.62
C VAL A 276 25.11 -14.77 8.38
N GLY A 277 26.10 -14.27 9.12
CA GLY A 277 26.99 -15.09 9.94
C GLY A 277 26.23 -15.89 11.02
N ARG A 278 25.22 -15.29 11.67
CA ARG A 278 24.40 -15.97 12.67
C ARG A 278 23.55 -17.10 12.05
N VAL A 279 22.94 -16.85 10.88
CA VAL A 279 22.20 -17.88 10.14
C VAL A 279 23.16 -18.97 9.62
N ALA A 280 24.37 -18.60 9.19
CA ALA A 280 25.39 -19.54 8.76
C ALA A 280 25.84 -20.52 9.85
N ALA A 281 25.74 -20.14 11.11
CA ALA A 281 26.06 -21.01 12.26
C ALA A 281 24.95 -22.01 12.60
N GLU A 282 23.73 -21.84 12.05
CA GLU A 282 22.60 -22.75 12.26
C GLU A 282 22.61 -23.91 11.26
N SER A 283 21.88 -24.99 11.60
CA SER A 283 21.65 -26.11 10.68
C SER A 283 20.75 -25.75 9.50
N SER A 284 19.81 -24.84 9.71
CA SER A 284 18.91 -24.31 8.68
C SER A 284 18.48 -22.89 8.96
N GLY A 285 18.32 -22.10 7.92
CA GLY A 285 17.85 -20.72 8.07
C GLY A 285 17.76 -19.95 6.76
N VAL A 286 17.21 -18.76 6.84
CA VAL A 286 17.00 -17.88 5.68
C VAL A 286 17.30 -16.43 6.05
N VAL A 287 18.06 -15.75 5.20
CA VAL A 287 18.18 -14.28 5.23
C VAL A 287 17.52 -13.73 3.98
N VAL A 288 16.37 -13.08 4.14
CA VAL A 288 15.70 -12.35 3.06
C VAL A 288 16.24 -10.92 3.05
N ILE A 289 16.78 -10.48 1.93
CA ILE A 289 17.33 -9.14 1.75
C ILE A 289 16.39 -8.36 0.82
N LEU A 290 15.64 -7.45 1.40
CA LEU A 290 14.73 -6.58 0.67
C LEU A 290 15.53 -5.36 0.16
N ARG A 291 15.61 -5.26 -1.17
CA ARG A 291 16.33 -4.19 -1.86
C ARG A 291 15.35 -3.07 -2.22
N ALA A 292 14.96 -2.27 -1.23
CA ALA A 292 14.26 -1.03 -1.48
C ALA A 292 15.24 0.04 -1.99
N GLU A 293 14.79 0.91 -2.89
CA GLU A 293 15.54 2.10 -3.23
C GLU A 293 15.47 3.08 -2.05
N GLU A 294 16.64 3.54 -1.60
CA GLU A 294 16.78 4.52 -0.54
C GLU A 294 16.79 5.92 -1.17
N THR A 295 15.78 6.72 -0.88
CA THR A 295 15.74 8.10 -1.35
C THR A 295 16.74 8.97 -0.58
N PRO A 296 17.24 10.11 -1.16
CA PRO A 296 18.13 11.03 -0.44
C PRO A 296 17.57 11.52 0.90
N ARG A 297 16.24 11.69 0.99
CA ARG A 297 15.56 12.11 2.22
C ARG A 297 15.59 10.99 3.26
N GLU A 298 15.24 9.78 2.91
CA GLU A 298 15.28 8.61 3.81
C GLU A 298 16.69 8.37 4.34
N PHE A 299 17.71 8.48 3.45
CA PHE A 299 19.11 8.41 3.86
C PHE A 299 19.45 9.48 4.91
N MET A 300 19.08 10.74 4.68
CA MET A 300 19.34 11.83 5.63
C MET A 300 18.57 11.66 6.94
N ASP A 301 17.36 11.11 6.88
CA ASP A 301 16.58 10.81 8.08
C ASP A 301 17.22 9.67 8.89
N SER A 302 17.77 8.64 8.23
CA SER A 302 18.57 7.59 8.88
C SER A 302 19.83 8.15 9.54
N VAL A 303 20.54 9.10 8.89
CA VAL A 303 21.69 9.79 9.48
C VAL A 303 21.31 10.54 10.76
N ARG A 304 20.19 11.25 10.74
CA ARG A 304 19.70 12.00 11.94
C ARG A 304 19.28 11.08 13.09
N GLN A 305 18.88 9.84 12.79
CA GLN A 305 18.45 8.86 13.78
C GLN A 305 19.62 8.15 14.49
N ILE A 306 20.87 8.30 14.04
CA ILE A 306 22.02 7.62 14.64
C ILE A 306 22.11 7.95 16.13
N ASP A 307 21.95 9.23 16.49
CA ASP A 307 22.09 9.74 17.86
C ASP A 307 20.72 10.10 18.50
N ALA A 308 19.62 9.86 17.82
CA ALA A 308 18.29 10.17 18.36
C ALA A 308 17.87 9.16 19.45
N LYS A 309 17.09 9.62 20.43
CA LYS A 309 16.43 8.69 21.36
C LYS A 309 15.54 7.74 20.56
N PRO A 310 15.56 6.42 20.90
CA PRO A 310 14.68 5.46 20.23
C PRO A 310 13.23 5.98 20.21
N PRO A 311 12.57 6.05 19.05
CA PRO A 311 11.18 6.46 19.01
C PRO A 311 10.31 5.48 19.80
N ALA A 312 9.27 6.00 20.47
CA ALA A 312 8.27 5.15 21.10
C ALA A 312 7.72 4.13 20.08
N PRO A 313 7.35 2.92 20.50
CA PRO A 313 6.80 1.91 19.61
C PRO A 313 5.56 2.46 18.92
N ARG A 314 5.68 2.80 17.65
CA ARG A 314 4.58 3.26 16.80
C ARG A 314 3.87 2.04 16.20
N HIS A 315 2.59 2.17 15.92
CA HIS A 315 1.86 1.18 15.14
C HIS A 315 2.57 1.01 13.78
N ALA A 316 2.60 -0.23 13.28
CA ALA A 316 3.29 -0.52 12.02
C ALA A 316 2.61 0.23 10.86
N GLY A 317 3.17 1.37 10.46
CA GLY A 317 2.66 2.15 9.33
C GLY A 317 2.68 1.36 8.01
N ALA A 318 1.99 1.85 7.00
CA ALA A 318 1.79 1.18 5.71
C ALA A 318 3.08 0.70 5.02
N THR A 319 4.20 1.42 5.19
CA THR A 319 5.52 1.03 4.67
C THR A 319 6.04 -0.24 5.34
N VAL A 320 5.87 -0.36 6.65
CA VAL A 320 6.27 -1.53 7.43
C VAL A 320 5.43 -2.74 7.03
N LEU A 321 4.11 -2.58 6.88
CA LEU A 321 3.22 -3.66 6.42
C LEU A 321 3.60 -4.19 5.03
N ARG A 322 3.91 -3.30 4.08
CA ARG A 322 4.34 -3.68 2.72
C ARG A 322 5.65 -4.46 2.73
N THR A 323 6.63 -3.96 3.45
CA THR A 323 7.94 -4.60 3.57
C THR A 323 7.83 -6.00 4.17
N TYR A 324 7.07 -6.13 5.27
CA TYR A 324 6.83 -7.44 5.88
C TYR A 324 6.01 -8.36 4.97
N GLY A 325 5.09 -7.82 4.19
CA GLY A 325 4.29 -8.59 3.24
C GLY A 325 5.12 -9.22 2.12
N ILE A 326 6.04 -8.46 1.53
CA ILE A 326 6.99 -8.98 0.51
C ILE A 326 7.88 -10.08 1.15
N GLY A 327 8.43 -9.81 2.33
CA GLY A 327 9.22 -10.81 3.07
C GLY A 327 8.43 -12.08 3.37
N ALA A 328 7.17 -11.95 3.79
CA ALA A 328 6.29 -13.08 4.07
C ALA A 328 5.96 -13.90 2.81
N GLN A 329 5.71 -13.24 1.67
CA GLN A 329 5.49 -13.94 0.39
C GLN A 329 6.74 -14.73 -0.04
N ILE A 330 7.95 -14.17 0.12
CA ILE A 330 9.20 -14.87 -0.15
C ILE A 330 9.35 -16.10 0.76
N LEU A 331 9.13 -15.93 2.07
CA LEU A 331 9.22 -17.04 3.03
C LEU A 331 8.20 -18.15 2.74
N LYS A 332 6.98 -17.78 2.36
CA LYS A 332 5.94 -18.73 1.94
C LYS A 332 6.33 -19.48 0.65
N ASP A 333 6.89 -18.79 -0.34
CA ASP A 333 7.38 -19.40 -1.59
C ASP A 333 8.55 -20.38 -1.33
N LEU A 334 9.39 -20.11 -0.32
CA LEU A 334 10.43 -21.02 0.16
C LEU A 334 9.88 -22.23 0.95
N GLY A 335 8.55 -22.27 1.19
CA GLY A 335 7.88 -23.38 1.87
C GLY A 335 7.87 -23.32 3.40
N LEU A 336 8.26 -22.18 4.00
CA LEU A 336 8.24 -22.02 5.46
C LEU A 336 6.79 -22.00 5.97
N LYS A 337 6.61 -22.61 7.15
CA LYS A 337 5.38 -22.55 7.95
C LYS A 337 5.68 -22.09 9.36
N ARG A 338 6.79 -22.55 9.94
CA ARG A 338 7.25 -22.23 11.29
C ARG A 338 8.67 -21.71 11.23
N MET A 339 9.00 -20.72 12.05
CA MET A 339 10.32 -20.09 12.04
C MET A 339 10.69 -19.51 13.40
N ARG A 340 11.98 -19.42 13.67
CA ARG A 340 12.58 -18.55 14.69
C ARG A 340 13.00 -17.25 14.01
N VAL A 341 12.72 -16.10 14.60
CA VAL A 341 13.01 -14.80 13.97
C VAL A 341 14.17 -14.11 14.67
N LEU A 342 15.22 -13.78 13.91
CA LEU A 342 16.37 -13.02 14.37
C LEU A 342 16.00 -11.52 14.45
N SER A 343 15.41 -11.13 15.56
CA SER A 343 14.96 -9.76 15.87
C SER A 343 14.57 -9.65 17.33
N ALA A 344 14.66 -8.47 17.90
CA ALA A 344 13.98 -8.18 19.16
C ALA A 344 12.47 -8.50 19.01
N PRO A 345 11.79 -8.89 20.10
CA PRO A 345 10.35 -9.15 20.08
C PRO A 345 9.60 -7.92 19.56
N LYS A 346 9.00 -8.05 18.39
CA LYS A 346 8.11 -7.05 17.80
C LYS A 346 6.76 -7.72 17.60
N GLN A 347 5.68 -7.00 17.89
CA GLN A 347 4.35 -7.46 17.45
C GLN A 347 4.31 -7.41 15.91
N LEU A 348 4.76 -8.48 15.27
CA LEU A 348 4.63 -8.69 13.82
C LEU A 348 3.17 -9.04 13.52
N GLN A 349 2.28 -8.05 13.70
CA GLN A 349 0.88 -8.17 13.29
C GLN A 349 0.85 -8.38 11.78
N GLY A 350 0.42 -9.56 11.35
CA GLY A 350 0.23 -9.85 9.93
C GLY A 350 0.93 -11.10 9.40
N LEU A 351 1.93 -11.67 10.07
CA LEU A 351 2.56 -12.92 9.63
C LEU A 351 1.59 -14.11 9.66
N SER A 352 0.68 -14.14 10.65
CA SER A 352 -0.40 -15.13 10.72
C SER A 352 -1.34 -15.09 9.51
N ALA A 353 -1.46 -13.93 8.86
CA ALA A 353 -2.26 -13.80 7.62
C ALA A 353 -1.63 -14.54 6.43
N PHE A 354 -0.34 -14.88 6.52
CA PHE A 354 0.40 -15.64 5.49
C PHE A 354 0.61 -17.12 5.86
N ASP A 355 -0.05 -17.61 6.89
CA ASP A 355 0.12 -18.97 7.44
C ASP A 355 1.56 -19.21 7.97
N LEU A 356 2.23 -18.16 8.47
CA LEU A 356 3.57 -18.21 9.06
C LEU A 356 3.48 -18.08 10.58
N GLU A 357 4.05 -19.05 11.30
CA GLU A 357 4.11 -19.09 12.76
C GLU A 357 5.52 -18.73 13.24
N VAL A 358 5.63 -17.73 14.10
CA VAL A 358 6.86 -17.40 14.82
C VAL A 358 6.89 -18.21 16.12
N THR A 359 7.82 -19.14 16.23
CA THR A 359 7.96 -19.99 17.42
C THR A 359 8.85 -19.38 18.48
N GLU A 360 9.80 -18.52 18.08
CA GLU A 360 10.78 -17.89 18.97
C GLU A 360 11.31 -16.59 18.35
N TYR A 361 11.59 -15.61 19.19
CA TYR A 361 12.41 -14.45 18.82
C TYR A 361 13.81 -14.67 19.39
N VAL A 362 14.80 -14.66 18.49
CA VAL A 362 16.21 -14.75 18.86
C VAL A 362 16.77 -13.36 18.89
N ASP A 363 17.03 -12.86 20.10
CA ASP A 363 17.62 -11.53 20.27
C ASP A 363 19.15 -11.62 20.13
N GLY A 364 19.74 -10.51 19.70
CA GLY A 364 21.18 -10.44 19.58
C GLY A 364 21.84 -10.27 20.95
N GLY A 365 22.14 -11.37 21.57
CA GLY A 365 23.22 -11.35 22.55
C GLY A 365 24.51 -10.90 21.86
N GLU A 366 25.25 -9.99 22.48
CA GLU A 366 26.53 -9.37 22.08
C GLU A 366 27.50 -10.30 21.36
#